data_1857937c3046b20258e8ff24fc19040b
#
_entry.id   1857937c3046b20258e8ff24fc19040b
#
_cell.length_a   1.000
_cell.length_b   1.000
_cell.length_c   1.000
_cell.angle_alpha   90.00
_cell.angle_beta   90.00
_cell.angle_gamma   90.00
#
_symmetry.space_group_name_H-M   'P 1'
#
loop_
_entity.id
_entity.type
_entity.pdbx_description
1 polymer ?
#
loop_
_entity_poly.entity_id
_entity_poly.type
_entity_poly.pdbx_seq_one_letter_code
_entity_poly.pdbx_strand_id
1 'polypeptide(L)'
;MLKKNRLAALLLAPCLCLSLAACSGGNSAATPAPADTEPVETIGGADGPTDILLTEEESDVAYIQDKGTLVVGITNFEPMDYRDASGEWIGFDADMAKAFAESLGVEAEFVEINWDNKVLELDGKNIDCVWNGMTLTDEVKSAMSTGNAYCLNAQVVVVPAGKAADYQTEESLKDLSFAVESGSAGEDEVERLGCSFTPVQTQANALLEVKAGTSDAAIIDLLMAGAMIGEGTSYPDLTYTVKLNSEEYGVGFRKGSDLAEAFNTFWEAAYADGTVMTAAETYGVQESLIKPD
;
A
#
# COMPACT_ATOMS: atom_id res chain seq x y z
N MET A 1 -17.91 -23.30 50.57
CA MET A 1 -19.36 -23.20 50.34
C MET A 1 -19.51 -22.84 48.87
N LEU A 2 -19.60 -23.77 47.96
CA LEU A 2 -20.73 -24.51 47.36
C LEU A 2 -21.92 -23.66 46.94
N LYS A 3 -22.14 -23.59 45.59
CA LYS A 3 -23.30 -23.94 44.79
C LYS A 3 -23.02 -23.40 43.34
N LYS A 4 -22.74 -24.15 42.33
CA LYS A 4 -23.44 -25.15 41.47
C LYS A 4 -24.89 -24.84 41.16
N ASN A 5 -25.19 -24.61 39.87
CA ASN A 5 -26.31 -25.13 39.06
C ASN A 5 -26.11 -24.62 37.61
N ARG A 6 -25.84 -25.38 36.58
CA ARG A 6 -26.43 -26.54 35.88
C ARG A 6 -27.71 -26.22 35.09
N LEU A 7 -27.55 -26.51 33.80
CA LEU A 7 -28.46 -27.12 32.80
C LEU A 7 -29.52 -26.19 32.19
N ALA A 8 -29.89 -26.28 30.93
CA ALA A 8 -29.99 -27.41 30.01
C ALA A 8 -30.10 -26.94 28.56
N ALA A 9 -29.67 -27.83 27.70
CA ALA A 9 -29.85 -27.89 26.24
C ALA A 9 -31.28 -28.31 25.87
N LEU A 10 -31.68 -28.08 24.59
CA LEU A 10 -32.51 -28.95 23.70
C LEU A 10 -32.70 -28.19 22.37
N LEU A 11 -32.07 -28.63 21.25
CA LEU A 11 -32.52 -29.63 20.26
C LEU A 11 -33.89 -29.36 19.63
N LEU A 12 -33.91 -29.11 18.30
CA LEU A 12 -34.50 -29.98 17.27
C LEU A 12 -34.56 -29.27 15.89
N ALA A 13 -33.97 -29.87 14.89
CA ALA A 13 -34.28 -29.81 13.46
C ALA A 13 -35.37 -30.88 13.19
N PRO A 14 -35.82 -31.18 11.98
CA PRO A 14 -35.81 -30.58 10.67
C PRO A 14 -37.17 -30.60 9.97
N CYS A 15 -37.36 -30.02 8.79
CA CYS A 15 -38.29 -30.58 7.82
C CYS A 15 -37.98 -30.19 6.37
N LEU A 16 -37.66 -31.18 5.63
CA LEU A 16 -37.57 -31.36 4.22
C LEU A 16 -38.98 -31.39 3.58
N CYS A 17 -39.19 -30.67 2.47
CA CYS A 17 -40.23 -31.04 1.52
C CYS A 17 -39.81 -30.67 0.08
N LEU A 18 -39.46 -31.73 -0.69
CA LEU A 18 -39.49 -31.74 -2.14
C LEU A 18 -40.94 -31.70 -2.64
N SER A 19 -41.16 -30.96 -3.73
CA SER A 19 -42.18 -31.39 -4.73
C SER A 19 -41.80 -30.93 -6.12
N LEU A 20 -41.49 -31.91 -6.97
CA LEU A 20 -41.50 -31.78 -8.42
C LEU A 20 -42.95 -31.79 -8.92
N ALA A 21 -43.25 -30.99 -9.93
CA ALA A 21 -44.25 -31.32 -10.95
C ALA A 21 -43.90 -30.64 -12.27
N ALA A 22 -43.68 -31.48 -13.28
CA ALA A 22 -43.58 -31.13 -14.70
C ALA A 22 -44.97 -31.17 -15.33
N CYS A 23 -45.15 -30.39 -16.42
CA CYS A 23 -45.80 -30.69 -17.71
C CYS A 23 -46.28 -29.38 -18.34
N SER A 24 -45.70 -29.01 -19.46
CA SER A 24 -46.15 -29.28 -20.86
C SER A 24 -47.21 -28.35 -21.41
N GLY A 25 -46.86 -27.63 -22.47
CA GLY A 25 -47.80 -27.39 -23.58
C GLY A 25 -47.97 -25.92 -24.06
N GLY A 26 -47.44 -25.59 -25.23
CA GLY A 26 -48.21 -24.92 -26.26
C GLY A 26 -47.91 -23.41 -26.55
N ASN A 27 -47.06 -23.22 -27.52
CA ASN A 27 -47.15 -22.36 -28.70
C ASN A 27 -47.86 -21.00 -28.64
N SER A 28 -47.18 -19.91 -28.86
CA SER A 28 -47.33 -18.99 -30.02
C SER A 28 -46.42 -17.79 -29.94
N ALA A 29 -45.83 -17.48 -31.08
CA ALA A 29 -44.91 -16.41 -31.35
C ALA A 29 -45.48 -15.01 -31.16
N ALA A 30 -44.68 -14.11 -30.58
CA ALA A 30 -44.68 -12.69 -30.91
C ALA A 30 -43.26 -12.18 -30.73
N THR A 31 -42.63 -11.88 -31.83
CA THR A 31 -41.34 -11.19 -31.97
C THR A 31 -41.52 -9.73 -31.55
N PRO A 32 -40.76 -9.17 -30.62
CA PRO A 32 -40.57 -7.73 -30.56
C PRO A 32 -39.49 -7.33 -31.57
N ALA A 33 -39.77 -6.27 -32.29
CA ALA A 33 -38.88 -5.61 -33.23
C ALA A 33 -37.61 -5.09 -32.54
N PRO A 34 -36.47 -5.02 -33.27
CA PRO A 34 -35.24 -4.52 -32.73
C PRO A 34 -35.36 -2.99 -32.50
N ALA A 35 -34.93 -2.55 -31.32
CA ALA A 35 -34.71 -1.15 -31.01
C ALA A 35 -33.57 -0.65 -31.90
N ASP A 36 -33.80 0.48 -32.54
CA ASP A 36 -32.83 1.21 -33.36
C ASP A 36 -31.55 1.48 -32.57
N THR A 37 -30.48 0.80 -32.96
CA THR A 37 -29.13 1.22 -32.65
C THR A 37 -28.75 2.27 -33.66
N GLU A 38 -28.64 3.51 -33.23
CA GLU A 38 -28.01 4.57 -34.00
C GLU A 38 -26.58 4.15 -34.39
N PRO A 39 -26.13 4.39 -35.63
CA PRO A 39 -24.78 4.02 -36.02
C PRO A 39 -23.78 4.99 -35.38
N VAL A 40 -22.82 4.43 -34.63
CA VAL A 40 -21.62 5.13 -34.23
C VAL A 40 -20.87 5.55 -35.49
N GLU A 41 -20.84 6.83 -35.79
CA GLU A 41 -20.01 7.38 -36.87
C GLU A 41 -18.55 7.23 -36.50
N THR A 42 -17.84 6.32 -37.15
CA THR A 42 -16.40 6.20 -37.13
C THR A 42 -15.80 7.40 -37.86
N ILE A 43 -15.40 8.43 -37.15
CA ILE A 43 -14.57 9.50 -37.73
C ILE A 43 -13.12 9.01 -37.68
N GLY A 44 -12.62 8.46 -38.77
CA GLY A 44 -11.20 8.23 -38.97
C GLY A 44 -10.52 9.55 -39.33
N GLY A 45 -9.48 9.91 -38.60
CA GLY A 45 -8.58 11.00 -38.98
C GLY A 45 -7.57 11.36 -37.91
N ALA A 46 -6.30 11.02 -38.19
CA ALA A 46 -5.04 11.62 -37.75
C ALA A 46 -4.68 11.54 -36.24
N ASP A 47 -3.71 10.66 -35.97
CA ASP A 47 -2.60 10.75 -34.98
C ASP A 47 -2.65 11.89 -33.96
N GLY A 48 -3.39 11.68 -32.87
CA GLY A 48 -3.27 12.34 -31.59
C GLY A 48 -3.40 11.29 -30.49
N PRO A 49 -2.89 11.52 -29.26
CA PRO A 49 -3.09 10.59 -28.16
C PRO A 49 -4.60 10.39 -27.98
N THR A 50 -5.05 9.14 -28.03
CA THR A 50 -6.43 8.78 -27.78
C THR A 50 -6.64 8.92 -26.28
N ASP A 51 -7.18 10.03 -25.83
CA ASP A 51 -7.67 10.16 -24.47
C ASP A 51 -8.77 9.11 -24.29
N ILE A 52 -8.50 8.08 -23.51
CA ILE A 52 -9.51 7.11 -23.09
C ILE A 52 -10.39 7.84 -22.07
N LEU A 53 -11.53 8.35 -22.54
CA LEU A 53 -12.54 8.88 -21.63
C LEU A 53 -13.19 7.70 -20.90
N LEU A 54 -12.87 7.53 -19.64
CA LEU A 54 -13.58 6.60 -18.76
C LEU A 54 -15.03 7.06 -18.61
N THR A 55 -15.97 6.13 -18.58
CA THR A 55 -17.36 6.43 -18.18
C THR A 55 -17.39 6.73 -16.68
N GLU A 56 -18.42 7.45 -16.19
CA GLU A 56 -18.57 7.70 -14.75
C GLU A 56 -18.60 6.38 -13.91
N GLU A 57 -19.07 5.28 -14.51
CA GLU A 57 -19.07 3.95 -13.89
C GLU A 57 -17.67 3.31 -13.80
N GLU A 58 -16.71 3.80 -14.60
CA GLU A 58 -15.33 3.30 -14.65
C GLU A 58 -14.35 4.22 -13.91
N SER A 59 -14.76 5.41 -13.50
CA SER A 59 -13.95 6.39 -12.78
C SER A 59 -13.84 6.03 -11.31
N ASP A 60 -12.61 5.76 -10.82
CA ASP A 60 -12.36 5.57 -9.40
C ASP A 60 -12.50 6.89 -8.63
N VAL A 61 -12.19 8.03 -9.23
CA VAL A 61 -12.45 9.36 -8.64
C VAL A 61 -13.92 9.53 -8.34
N ALA A 62 -14.80 9.28 -9.31
CA ALA A 62 -16.26 9.35 -9.12
C ALA A 62 -16.73 8.37 -8.05
N TYR A 63 -16.19 7.13 -8.06
CA TYR A 63 -16.52 6.10 -7.08
C TYR A 63 -16.20 6.53 -5.64
N ILE A 64 -15.00 7.09 -5.37
CA ILE A 64 -14.65 7.52 -4.01
C ILE A 64 -15.41 8.78 -3.60
N GLN A 65 -15.72 9.69 -4.54
CA GLN A 65 -16.56 10.87 -4.28
C GLN A 65 -17.99 10.49 -3.88
N ASP A 66 -18.57 9.51 -4.55
CA ASP A 66 -19.90 8.98 -4.22
C ASP A 66 -19.89 8.24 -2.86
N LYS A 67 -18.84 7.48 -2.60
CA LYS A 67 -18.62 6.78 -1.33
C LYS A 67 -18.33 7.73 -0.16
N GLY A 68 -17.73 8.89 -0.42
CA GLY A 68 -17.36 9.90 0.57
C GLY A 68 -16.05 9.62 1.32
N THR A 69 -15.29 8.59 0.94
CA THR A 69 -14.04 8.21 1.59
C THR A 69 -12.97 7.74 0.59
N LEU A 70 -11.71 8.09 0.85
CA LEU A 70 -10.52 7.48 0.24
C LEU A 70 -9.92 6.50 1.25
N VAL A 71 -9.97 5.20 0.94
CA VAL A 71 -9.39 4.15 1.80
C VAL A 71 -7.94 3.92 1.42
N VAL A 72 -7.04 4.21 2.36
CA VAL A 72 -5.58 4.16 2.17
C VAL A 72 -5.02 2.90 2.84
N GLY A 73 -4.40 2.03 2.07
CA GLY A 73 -3.70 0.84 2.57
C GLY A 73 -2.29 1.19 3.03
N ILE A 74 -1.98 0.85 4.29
CA ILE A 74 -0.73 1.21 4.97
C ILE A 74 -0.20 0.06 5.82
N THR A 75 1.06 0.18 6.24
CA THR A 75 1.66 -0.53 7.38
C THR A 75 2.23 0.48 8.38
N ASN A 76 2.65 0.03 9.57
CA ASN A 76 3.30 0.92 10.53
C ASN A 76 4.75 1.20 10.09
N PHE A 77 4.96 2.39 9.53
CA PHE A 77 6.22 2.83 8.91
C PHE A 77 6.54 4.28 9.27
N GLU A 78 7.21 4.53 10.41
CA GLU A 78 7.71 5.85 10.78
C GLU A 78 8.90 6.25 9.88
N PRO A 79 8.94 7.48 9.29
CA PRO A 79 8.10 8.63 9.56
C PRO A 79 6.94 8.83 8.55
N MET A 80 6.64 7.83 7.70
CA MET A 80 5.65 7.96 6.62
C MET A 80 4.22 7.77 7.16
N ASP A 81 3.94 6.67 7.84
CA ASP A 81 2.65 6.34 8.44
C ASP A 81 2.84 5.63 9.77
N TYR A 82 2.44 6.26 10.86
CA TYR A 82 2.54 5.68 12.19
C TYR A 82 1.48 6.26 13.13
N ARG A 83 1.29 5.63 14.28
CA ARG A 83 0.31 6.11 15.25
C ARG A 83 0.97 7.01 16.28
N ASP A 84 0.32 8.13 16.55
CA ASP A 84 0.68 8.98 17.67
C ASP A 84 0.22 8.39 19.02
N ALA A 85 0.47 9.11 20.12
CA ALA A 85 0.08 8.67 21.45
C ALA A 85 -1.44 8.58 21.68
N SER A 86 -2.25 9.22 20.83
CA SER A 86 -3.73 9.14 20.86
C SER A 86 -4.27 7.97 20.05
N GLY A 87 -3.42 7.36 19.22
CA GLY A 87 -3.77 6.29 18.30
C GLY A 87 -4.18 6.77 16.91
N GLU A 88 -4.05 8.07 16.63
CA GLU A 88 -4.31 8.65 15.32
C GLU A 88 -3.16 8.36 14.36
N TRP A 89 -3.48 8.12 13.08
CA TRP A 89 -2.51 7.99 12.02
C TRP A 89 -1.92 9.36 11.66
N ILE A 90 -0.61 9.46 11.77
CA ILE A 90 0.22 10.62 11.43
C ILE A 90 1.42 10.16 10.61
N GLY A 91 2.16 11.10 10.08
CA GLY A 91 3.33 10.84 9.25
C GLY A 91 3.24 11.60 7.93
N PHE A 92 4.33 11.61 7.19
CA PHE A 92 4.38 12.37 5.94
C PHE A 92 3.33 11.88 4.94
N ASP A 93 3.28 10.57 4.67
CA ASP A 93 2.33 9.99 3.74
C ASP A 93 0.90 10.07 4.26
N ALA A 94 0.68 9.82 5.57
CA ALA A 94 -0.64 9.94 6.18
C ALA A 94 -1.22 11.36 6.05
N ASP A 95 -0.42 12.39 6.29
CA ASP A 95 -0.90 13.77 6.22
C ASP A 95 -1.12 14.21 4.76
N MET A 96 -0.27 13.76 3.83
CA MET A 96 -0.47 14.00 2.40
C MET A 96 -1.68 13.25 1.85
N ALA A 97 -1.96 12.04 2.33
CA ALA A 97 -3.16 11.28 1.95
C ALA A 97 -4.44 11.96 2.44
N LYS A 98 -4.44 12.53 3.64
CA LYS A 98 -5.55 13.37 4.15
C LYS A 98 -5.77 14.60 3.27
N ALA A 99 -4.68 15.31 2.89
CA ALA A 99 -4.77 16.47 2.03
C ALA A 99 -5.27 16.13 0.61
N PHE A 100 -4.86 14.98 0.07
CA PHE A 100 -5.35 14.48 -1.20
C PHE A 100 -6.85 14.13 -1.13
N ALA A 101 -7.28 13.42 -0.10
CA ALA A 101 -8.71 13.12 0.12
C ALA A 101 -9.54 14.40 0.21
N GLU A 102 -9.08 15.41 0.98
CA GLU A 102 -9.74 16.72 1.07
C GLU A 102 -9.84 17.40 -0.29
N SER A 103 -8.81 17.33 -1.14
CA SER A 103 -8.82 17.90 -2.50
C SER A 103 -9.87 17.26 -3.40
N LEU A 104 -10.23 16.00 -3.15
CA LEU A 104 -11.29 15.26 -3.84
C LEU A 104 -12.68 15.46 -3.19
N GLY A 105 -12.74 16.18 -2.05
CA GLY A 105 -13.97 16.41 -1.31
C GLY A 105 -14.45 15.23 -0.46
N VAL A 106 -13.53 14.34 -0.06
CA VAL A 106 -13.81 13.15 0.74
C VAL A 106 -12.89 13.08 1.98
N GLU A 107 -13.14 12.14 2.89
CA GLU A 107 -12.32 11.88 4.06
C GLU A 107 -11.33 10.72 3.79
N ALA A 108 -10.13 10.78 4.36
CA ALA A 108 -9.17 9.66 4.33
C ALA A 108 -9.50 8.65 5.43
N GLU A 109 -9.56 7.37 5.08
CA GLU A 109 -9.66 6.24 6.00
C GLU A 109 -8.43 5.34 5.85
N PHE A 110 -7.76 5.00 6.96
CA PHE A 110 -6.53 4.22 6.94
C PHE A 110 -6.79 2.78 7.37
N VAL A 111 -6.32 1.83 6.56
CA VAL A 111 -6.43 0.39 6.81
C VAL A 111 -5.05 -0.23 6.81
N GLU A 112 -4.69 -0.87 7.94
CA GLU A 112 -3.48 -1.67 8.00
C GLU A 112 -3.66 -2.94 7.16
N ILE A 113 -2.79 -3.14 6.17
CA ILE A 113 -2.81 -4.29 5.27
C ILE A 113 -1.61 -5.20 5.54
N ASN A 114 -1.69 -6.43 5.05
CA ASN A 114 -0.50 -7.23 4.83
C ASN A 114 0.15 -6.73 3.52
N TRP A 115 1.39 -6.26 3.60
CA TRP A 115 2.07 -5.63 2.48
C TRP A 115 2.18 -6.52 1.23
N ASP A 116 2.37 -7.80 1.42
CA ASP A 116 2.38 -8.81 0.35
C ASP A 116 1.06 -8.88 -0.42
N ASN A 117 -0.06 -8.51 0.21
CA ASN A 117 -1.39 -8.54 -0.39
C ASN A 117 -1.83 -7.20 -1.01
N LYS A 118 -0.98 -6.17 -1.07
CA LYS A 118 -1.34 -4.81 -1.50
C LYS A 118 -2.08 -4.73 -2.84
N VAL A 119 -1.66 -5.53 -3.83
CA VAL A 119 -2.32 -5.60 -5.15
C VAL A 119 -3.71 -6.21 -5.01
N LEU A 120 -3.83 -7.31 -4.25
CA LEU A 120 -5.10 -8.00 -4.04
C LEU A 120 -6.13 -7.12 -3.31
N GLU A 121 -5.67 -6.33 -2.33
CA GLU A 121 -6.52 -5.39 -1.59
C GLU A 121 -7.04 -4.26 -2.50
N LEU A 122 -6.19 -3.75 -3.42
CA LEU A 122 -6.61 -2.79 -4.45
C LEU A 122 -7.62 -3.37 -5.42
N ASP A 123 -7.32 -4.55 -5.99
CA ASP A 123 -8.19 -5.21 -6.97
C ASP A 123 -9.55 -5.60 -6.36
N GLY A 124 -9.53 -5.98 -5.08
CA GLY A 124 -10.73 -6.30 -4.29
C GLY A 124 -11.54 -5.08 -3.87
N LYS A 125 -11.09 -3.86 -4.14
CA LYS A 125 -11.70 -2.59 -3.67
C LYS A 125 -11.82 -2.53 -2.13
N ASN A 126 -10.95 -3.25 -1.40
CA ASN A 126 -10.82 -3.13 0.04
C ASN A 126 -10.08 -1.84 0.43
N ILE A 127 -9.20 -1.38 -0.45
CA ILE A 127 -8.51 -0.09 -0.39
C ILE A 127 -8.61 0.61 -1.76
N ASP A 128 -8.45 1.93 -1.78
CA ASP A 128 -8.48 2.74 -2.99
C ASP A 128 -7.08 3.10 -3.48
N CYS A 129 -6.14 3.21 -2.55
CA CYS A 129 -4.72 3.41 -2.87
C CYS A 129 -3.82 2.70 -1.85
N VAL A 130 -2.57 2.46 -2.25
CA VAL A 130 -1.46 2.09 -1.39
C VAL A 130 -0.55 3.31 -1.28
N TRP A 131 -0.44 3.89 -0.10
CA TRP A 131 0.39 5.05 0.13
C TRP A 131 1.15 4.88 1.45
N ASN A 132 2.36 4.35 1.40
CA ASN A 132 3.13 3.94 2.57
C ASN A 132 4.61 3.78 2.22
N GLY A 133 5.23 4.84 1.66
CA GLY A 133 6.60 4.74 1.19
C GLY A 133 6.79 3.60 0.19
N MET A 134 5.86 3.43 -0.74
CA MET A 134 5.89 2.29 -1.66
C MET A 134 6.92 2.48 -2.75
N THR A 135 7.92 1.58 -2.80
CA THR A 135 8.94 1.56 -3.85
C THR A 135 8.32 1.26 -5.21
N LEU A 136 8.62 2.12 -6.18
CA LEU A 136 8.18 1.98 -7.57
C LEU A 136 9.03 0.93 -8.33
N THR A 137 8.90 -0.34 -7.94
CA THR A 137 9.52 -1.47 -8.64
C THR A 137 8.87 -1.72 -10.01
N ASP A 138 9.52 -2.49 -10.88
CA ASP A 138 8.91 -2.91 -12.15
C ASP A 138 7.65 -3.75 -11.94
N GLU A 139 7.60 -4.54 -10.87
CA GLU A 139 6.43 -5.32 -10.48
C GLU A 139 5.27 -4.41 -10.10
N VAL A 140 5.48 -3.43 -9.22
CA VAL A 140 4.49 -2.43 -8.81
C VAL A 140 3.96 -1.67 -10.03
N LYS A 141 4.84 -1.15 -10.90
CA LYS A 141 4.43 -0.42 -12.12
C LYS A 141 3.65 -1.29 -13.11
N SER A 142 3.92 -2.60 -13.13
CA SER A 142 3.19 -3.56 -13.94
C SER A 142 1.79 -3.86 -13.39
N ALA A 143 1.67 -4.01 -12.07
CA ALA A 143 0.44 -4.42 -11.39
C ALA A 143 -0.54 -3.27 -11.12
N MET A 144 -0.02 -2.03 -10.93
CA MET A 144 -0.81 -0.87 -10.52
C MET A 144 -0.72 0.27 -11.55
N SER A 145 -1.64 1.23 -11.49
CA SER A 145 -1.44 2.59 -11.97
C SER A 145 -0.77 3.38 -10.85
N THR A 146 0.38 4.01 -11.12
CA THR A 146 1.12 4.73 -10.10
C THR A 146 1.11 6.23 -10.35
N GLY A 147 1.07 7.01 -9.28
CA GLY A 147 1.45 8.42 -9.35
C GLY A 147 2.93 8.59 -9.71
N ASN A 148 3.31 9.82 -10.04
CA ASN A 148 4.70 10.19 -10.22
C ASN A 148 5.48 9.95 -8.93
N ALA A 149 6.78 9.67 -9.07
CA ALA A 149 7.66 9.54 -7.91
C ALA A 149 7.70 10.84 -7.11
N TYR A 150 7.58 10.73 -5.79
CA TYR A 150 7.53 11.90 -4.90
C TYR A 150 8.70 11.98 -3.91
N CYS A 151 9.39 10.87 -3.63
CA CYS A 151 10.43 10.81 -2.62
C CYS A 151 11.52 9.82 -3.01
N LEU A 152 12.77 10.13 -2.67
CA LEU A 152 13.92 9.23 -2.83
C LEU A 152 14.11 8.39 -1.57
N ASN A 153 14.48 7.14 -1.75
CA ASN A 153 14.81 6.20 -0.68
C ASN A 153 15.95 5.26 -1.08
N ALA A 154 16.24 4.32 -0.21
CA ALA A 154 17.14 3.19 -0.44
C ALA A 154 16.84 2.06 0.54
N GLN A 155 17.14 0.84 0.18
CA GLN A 155 17.19 -0.27 1.11
C GLN A 155 18.55 -0.29 1.83
N VAL A 156 18.53 -0.45 3.16
CA VAL A 156 19.73 -0.47 3.99
C VAL A 156 19.76 -1.69 4.91
N VAL A 157 20.97 -2.18 5.16
CA VAL A 157 21.21 -3.29 6.08
C VAL A 157 21.37 -2.77 7.51
N VAL A 158 20.53 -3.23 8.41
CA VAL A 158 20.57 -2.90 9.84
C VAL A 158 21.17 -4.06 10.63
N VAL A 159 22.10 -3.73 11.52
CA VAL A 159 22.79 -4.66 12.39
C VAL A 159 22.92 -4.08 13.80
N PRO A 160 23.23 -4.90 14.83
CA PRO A 160 23.64 -4.38 16.13
C PRO A 160 24.86 -3.46 16.00
N ALA A 161 24.82 -2.27 16.63
CA ALA A 161 25.86 -1.26 16.50
C ALA A 161 27.27 -1.78 16.86
N GLY A 162 27.37 -2.69 17.82
CA GLY A 162 28.65 -3.31 18.23
C GLY A 162 29.26 -4.24 17.19
N LYS A 163 28.49 -4.62 16.14
CA LYS A 163 28.95 -5.51 15.05
C LYS A 163 29.13 -4.76 13.73
N ALA A 164 28.80 -3.48 13.67
CA ALA A 164 28.79 -2.72 12.42
C ALA A 164 30.11 -2.77 11.64
N ALA A 165 31.25 -2.77 12.32
CA ALA A 165 32.56 -2.77 11.66
C ALA A 165 32.81 -4.03 10.81
N ASP A 166 32.13 -5.14 11.11
CA ASP A 166 32.29 -6.42 10.43
C ASP A 166 31.44 -6.50 9.13
N TYR A 167 30.41 -5.62 8.98
CA TYR A 167 29.38 -5.73 7.94
C TYR A 167 29.27 -4.46 7.10
N GLN A 168 30.38 -4.10 6.41
CA GLN A 168 30.49 -2.88 5.62
C GLN A 168 30.38 -3.10 4.09
N THR A 169 30.26 -4.33 3.65
CA THR A 169 30.18 -4.70 2.23
C THR A 169 29.19 -5.84 2.04
N GLU A 170 28.57 -5.95 0.85
CA GLU A 170 27.65 -7.05 0.53
C GLU A 170 28.28 -8.43 0.73
N GLU A 171 29.57 -8.57 0.45
CA GLU A 171 30.26 -9.84 0.64
C GLU A 171 30.32 -10.28 2.12
N SER A 172 30.39 -9.31 3.03
CA SER A 172 30.40 -9.61 4.49
C SER A 172 29.04 -10.00 5.05
N LEU A 173 27.95 -9.88 4.26
CA LEU A 173 26.57 -10.15 4.68
C LEU A 173 26.14 -11.60 4.44
N LYS A 174 26.87 -12.36 3.63
CA LYS A 174 26.41 -13.65 3.07
C LYS A 174 26.07 -14.74 4.07
N ASP A 175 26.70 -14.71 5.22
CA ASP A 175 26.49 -15.71 6.28
C ASP A 175 25.44 -15.25 7.32
N LEU A 176 24.85 -14.06 7.15
CA LEU A 176 23.85 -13.54 8.07
C LEU A 176 22.46 -14.11 7.79
N SER A 177 21.68 -14.24 8.85
CA SER A 177 20.23 -14.44 8.80
C SER A 177 19.52 -13.10 8.89
N PHE A 178 18.62 -12.83 7.96
CA PHE A 178 17.92 -11.58 7.88
C PHE A 178 16.46 -11.69 8.34
N ALA A 179 15.89 -10.59 8.82
CA ALA A 179 14.46 -10.35 8.89
C ALA A 179 14.09 -9.27 7.86
N VAL A 180 13.04 -9.50 7.09
CA VAL A 180 12.54 -8.55 6.07
C VAL A 180 11.01 -8.58 6.02
N GLU A 181 10.39 -7.46 5.69
CA GLU A 181 8.95 -7.41 5.49
C GLU A 181 8.57 -8.16 4.21
N SER A 182 7.61 -9.09 4.31
CA SER A 182 7.16 -9.89 3.17
C SER A 182 6.55 -9.02 2.07
N GLY A 183 6.95 -9.25 0.81
CA GLY A 183 6.50 -8.49 -0.37
C GLY A 183 7.07 -7.08 -0.47
N SER A 184 8.13 -6.76 0.28
CA SER A 184 8.82 -5.46 0.24
C SER A 184 10.02 -5.45 -0.71
N ALA A 185 10.52 -4.25 -1.06
CA ALA A 185 11.78 -4.10 -1.78
C ALA A 185 12.98 -4.65 -0.98
N GLY A 186 12.87 -4.71 0.35
CA GLY A 186 13.86 -5.35 1.22
C GLY A 186 13.92 -6.87 1.03
N GLU A 187 12.79 -7.53 0.76
CA GLU A 187 12.76 -8.95 0.41
C GLU A 187 13.43 -9.20 -0.93
N ASP A 188 13.15 -8.38 -1.95
CA ASP A 188 13.84 -8.45 -3.26
C ASP A 188 15.36 -8.33 -3.09
N GLU A 189 15.82 -7.44 -2.24
CA GLU A 189 17.25 -7.22 -2.00
C GLU A 189 17.92 -8.39 -1.27
N VAL A 190 17.27 -8.99 -0.26
CA VAL A 190 17.85 -10.15 0.44
C VAL A 190 17.89 -11.38 -0.46
N GLU A 191 16.90 -11.56 -1.35
CA GLU A 191 16.91 -12.60 -2.38
C GLU A 191 18.02 -12.37 -3.40
N ARG A 192 18.22 -11.12 -3.86
CA ARG A 192 19.33 -10.75 -4.74
C ARG A 192 20.70 -11.06 -4.13
N LEU A 193 20.84 -10.81 -2.84
CA LEU A 193 22.06 -11.15 -2.08
C LEU A 193 22.26 -12.67 -1.92
N GLY A 194 21.20 -13.47 -2.04
CA GLY A 194 21.21 -14.91 -1.82
C GLY A 194 21.42 -15.30 -0.36
N CYS A 195 21.02 -14.42 0.57
CA CYS A 195 21.09 -14.64 2.02
C CYS A 195 19.87 -15.40 2.54
N SER A 196 20.02 -16.05 3.70
CA SER A 196 18.87 -16.63 4.39
C SER A 196 18.06 -15.56 5.10
N PHE A 197 16.72 -15.66 5.06
CA PHE A 197 15.86 -14.69 5.71
C PHE A 197 14.59 -15.31 6.31
N THR A 198 13.99 -14.57 7.20
CA THR A 198 12.67 -14.81 7.79
C THR A 198 11.76 -13.67 7.39
N PRO A 199 10.69 -13.93 6.62
CA PRO A 199 9.72 -12.90 6.31
C PRO A 199 8.92 -12.53 7.56
N VAL A 200 8.71 -11.23 7.76
CA VAL A 200 7.92 -10.66 8.86
C VAL A 200 6.81 -9.77 8.32
N GLN A 201 5.89 -9.36 9.18
CA GLN A 201 4.71 -8.63 8.76
C GLN A 201 4.98 -7.15 8.44
N THR A 202 5.94 -6.53 9.15
CA THR A 202 6.30 -5.11 8.97
C THR A 202 7.80 -4.92 9.12
N GLN A 203 8.35 -3.85 8.56
CA GLN A 203 9.76 -3.49 8.78
C GLN A 203 10.06 -3.22 10.26
N ALA A 204 9.11 -2.66 11.01
CA ALA A 204 9.23 -2.50 12.46
C ALA A 204 9.40 -3.86 13.18
N ASN A 205 8.73 -4.92 12.71
CA ASN A 205 8.96 -6.28 13.21
C ASN A 205 10.37 -6.79 12.88
N ALA A 206 10.91 -6.46 11.68
CA ALA A 206 12.28 -6.82 11.34
C ALA A 206 13.30 -6.20 12.31
N LEU A 207 13.12 -4.94 12.71
CA LEU A 207 13.95 -4.31 13.74
C LEU A 207 13.84 -4.99 15.11
N LEU A 208 12.65 -5.47 15.48
CA LEU A 208 12.44 -6.24 16.72
C LEU A 208 13.20 -7.58 16.70
N GLU A 209 13.22 -8.29 15.56
CA GLU A 209 13.98 -9.54 15.40
C GLU A 209 15.49 -9.32 15.62
N VAL A 210 16.06 -8.25 15.03
CA VAL A 210 17.47 -7.90 15.22
C VAL A 210 17.74 -7.51 16.66
N LYS A 211 16.89 -6.71 17.28
CA LYS A 211 17.02 -6.30 18.69
C LYS A 211 16.93 -7.48 19.63
N ALA A 212 16.08 -8.46 19.34
CA ALA A 212 15.95 -9.69 20.13
C ALA A 212 17.09 -10.69 19.90
N GLY A 213 17.86 -10.52 18.81
CA GLY A 213 18.93 -11.44 18.40
C GLY A 213 18.40 -12.73 17.77
N THR A 214 17.18 -12.75 17.29
CA THR A 214 16.56 -13.87 16.55
C THR A 214 16.94 -13.85 15.07
N SER A 215 17.27 -12.66 14.53
CA SER A 215 17.93 -12.46 13.25
C SER A 215 19.22 -11.67 13.46
N ASP A 216 20.23 -11.91 12.62
CA ASP A 216 21.52 -11.21 12.69
C ASP A 216 21.41 -9.77 12.14
N ALA A 217 20.56 -9.57 11.13
CA ALA A 217 20.38 -8.32 10.41
C ALA A 217 18.93 -8.15 9.95
N ALA A 218 18.58 -6.95 9.50
CA ALA A 218 17.37 -6.64 8.76
C ALA A 218 17.70 -5.84 7.51
N ILE A 219 16.81 -5.87 6.51
CA ILE A 219 16.80 -4.90 5.42
C ILE A 219 15.53 -4.09 5.57
N ILE A 220 15.68 -2.78 5.64
CA ILE A 220 14.60 -1.82 5.76
C ILE A 220 14.88 -0.57 4.92
N ASP A 221 13.88 0.28 4.82
CA ASP A 221 13.98 1.58 4.18
C ASP A 221 14.89 2.55 4.94
N LEU A 222 15.71 3.30 4.20
CA LEU A 222 16.63 4.29 4.77
C LEU A 222 15.89 5.36 5.57
N LEU A 223 14.71 5.80 5.12
CA LEU A 223 13.91 6.80 5.83
C LEU A 223 13.44 6.26 7.19
N MET A 224 12.98 5.01 7.25
CA MET A 224 12.66 4.37 8.52
C MET A 224 13.90 4.21 9.41
N ALA A 225 15.03 3.79 8.84
CA ALA A 225 16.28 3.70 9.58
C ALA A 225 16.68 5.04 10.20
N GLY A 226 16.54 6.14 9.44
CA GLY A 226 16.82 7.49 9.92
C GLY A 226 15.92 7.95 11.07
N ALA A 227 14.66 7.54 11.08
CA ALA A 227 13.70 7.89 12.13
C ALA A 227 13.84 7.02 13.39
N MET A 228 14.12 5.73 13.24
CA MET A 228 13.99 4.75 14.33
C MET A 228 15.29 4.25 14.93
N ILE A 229 16.45 4.48 14.27
CA ILE A 229 17.73 3.89 14.64
C ILE A 229 18.73 4.96 15.09
N GLY A 230 19.46 4.67 16.18
CA GLY A 230 20.51 5.52 16.71
C GLY A 230 20.17 6.16 18.03
N GLU A 231 21.09 6.95 18.57
CA GLU A 231 20.95 7.60 19.89
C GLU A 231 19.71 8.50 19.95
N GLY A 232 18.90 8.30 20.97
CA GLY A 232 17.66 9.09 21.18
C GLY A 232 16.43 8.56 20.46
N THR A 233 16.55 7.44 19.71
CA THR A 233 15.45 6.80 18.99
C THR A 233 14.95 5.52 19.68
N SER A 234 14.01 4.82 19.04
CA SER A 234 13.44 3.54 19.53
C SER A 234 14.46 2.38 19.55
N TYR A 235 15.51 2.47 18.72
CA TYR A 235 16.54 1.43 18.58
C TYR A 235 17.96 2.01 18.69
N PRO A 236 18.37 2.49 19.90
CA PRO A 236 19.68 3.13 20.09
C PRO A 236 20.88 2.18 19.94
N ASP A 237 20.66 0.88 20.07
CA ASP A 237 21.70 -0.16 19.97
C ASP A 237 21.83 -0.75 18.57
N LEU A 238 21.05 -0.29 17.61
CA LEU A 238 21.14 -0.67 16.21
C LEU A 238 21.79 0.43 15.37
N THR A 239 22.32 0.03 14.22
CA THR A 239 22.83 0.95 13.20
C THR A 239 22.65 0.34 11.83
N TYR A 240 22.65 1.15 10.77
CA TYR A 240 22.69 0.65 9.41
C TYR A 240 24.10 0.79 8.82
N THR A 241 24.45 -0.09 7.87
CA THR A 241 25.80 -0.19 7.34
C THR A 241 25.83 -0.09 5.82
N VAL A 242 25.28 -1.08 5.09
CA VAL A 242 25.32 -1.15 3.65
C VAL A 242 24.05 -0.54 3.06
N LYS A 243 24.21 0.41 2.14
CA LYS A 243 23.15 0.88 1.25
C LYS A 243 23.13 -0.02 0.02
N LEU A 244 22.04 -0.73 -0.22
CA LEU A 244 21.95 -1.77 -1.25
C LEU A 244 21.54 -1.22 -2.61
N ASN A 245 20.67 -0.19 -2.64
CA ASN A 245 20.13 0.38 -3.87
C ASN A 245 19.90 1.90 -3.75
N SER A 246 19.25 2.46 -4.76
CA SER A 246 18.60 3.77 -4.73
C SER A 246 17.27 3.61 -5.43
N GLU A 247 16.19 4.04 -4.80
CA GLU A 247 14.82 3.82 -5.23
C GLU A 247 13.95 5.05 -5.03
N GLU A 248 12.76 5.01 -5.59
CA GLU A 248 11.80 6.09 -5.56
C GLU A 248 10.48 5.58 -5.00
N TYR A 249 9.81 6.41 -4.18
CA TYR A 249 8.46 6.14 -3.70
C TYR A 249 7.41 6.74 -4.61
N GLY A 250 6.30 6.05 -4.73
CA GLY A 250 5.08 6.50 -5.39
C GLY A 250 3.83 5.96 -4.73
N VAL A 251 2.69 6.49 -5.12
CA VAL A 251 1.37 6.02 -4.68
C VAL A 251 0.82 5.06 -5.71
N GLY A 252 0.30 3.92 -5.25
CA GLY A 252 -0.30 2.90 -6.10
C GLY A 252 -1.82 2.93 -6.06
N PHE A 253 -2.43 2.83 -7.24
CA PHE A 253 -3.87 2.77 -7.46
C PHE A 253 -4.21 1.52 -8.27
N ARG A 254 -5.48 1.12 -8.31
CA ARG A 254 -5.94 0.04 -9.20
C ARG A 254 -5.46 0.26 -10.62
N LYS A 255 -5.14 -0.81 -11.31
CA LYS A 255 -4.68 -0.73 -12.70
C LYS A 255 -5.76 -0.08 -13.58
N GLY A 256 -5.39 0.98 -14.30
CA GLY A 256 -6.30 1.77 -15.13
C GLY A 256 -7.08 2.86 -14.37
N SER A 257 -6.86 3.03 -13.07
CA SER A 257 -7.52 4.06 -12.25
C SER A 257 -7.11 5.48 -12.67
N ASP A 258 -8.07 6.39 -12.76
CA ASP A 258 -7.90 7.83 -12.98
C ASP A 258 -7.38 8.58 -11.73
N LEU A 259 -7.35 7.91 -10.58
CA LEU A 259 -6.76 8.46 -9.35
C LEU A 259 -5.27 8.78 -9.48
N ALA A 260 -4.53 8.08 -10.36
CA ALA A 260 -3.12 8.35 -10.58
C ALA A 260 -2.90 9.74 -11.20
N GLU A 261 -3.72 10.15 -12.16
CA GLU A 261 -3.67 11.48 -12.75
C GLU A 261 -4.17 12.56 -11.79
N ALA A 262 -5.25 12.26 -11.04
CA ALA A 262 -5.75 13.15 -10.00
C ALA A 262 -4.69 13.40 -8.91
N PHE A 263 -3.97 12.35 -8.49
CA PHE A 263 -2.85 12.45 -7.56
C PHE A 263 -1.73 13.36 -8.11
N ASN A 264 -1.30 13.15 -9.36
CA ASN A 264 -0.24 13.96 -9.94
C ASN A 264 -0.62 15.44 -9.97
N THR A 265 -1.86 15.75 -10.36
CA THR A 265 -2.40 17.12 -10.37
C THR A 265 -2.42 17.73 -8.96
N PHE A 266 -2.88 16.96 -7.97
CA PHE A 266 -2.87 17.38 -6.57
C PHE A 266 -1.44 17.62 -6.08
N TRP A 267 -0.52 16.68 -6.37
CA TRP A 267 0.87 16.77 -5.89
C TRP A 267 1.60 18.02 -6.39
N GLU A 268 1.45 18.35 -7.69
CA GLU A 268 2.00 19.58 -8.28
C GLU A 268 1.46 20.82 -7.58
N ALA A 269 0.15 20.89 -7.34
CA ALA A 269 -0.48 22.03 -6.65
C ALA A 269 -0.02 22.14 -5.20
N ALA A 270 -0.02 21.05 -4.45
CA ALA A 270 0.40 21.01 -3.04
C ALA A 270 1.90 21.26 -2.86
N TYR A 271 2.71 20.90 -3.86
CA TYR A 271 4.13 21.26 -3.86
C TYR A 271 4.32 22.77 -4.11
N ALA A 272 3.57 23.33 -5.07
CA ALA A 272 3.66 24.75 -5.43
C ALA A 272 3.18 25.70 -4.34
N ASP A 273 2.17 25.32 -3.56
CA ASP A 273 1.63 26.13 -2.46
C ASP A 273 2.37 25.92 -1.12
N GLY A 274 3.30 24.96 -1.05
CA GLY A 274 4.15 24.69 0.11
C GLY A 274 3.58 23.67 1.11
N THR A 275 2.42 23.08 0.86
CA THR A 275 1.81 22.03 1.69
C THR A 275 2.73 20.84 1.83
N VAL A 276 3.27 20.31 0.70
CA VAL A 276 4.23 19.19 0.71
C VAL A 276 5.47 19.52 1.54
N MET A 277 6.05 20.70 1.35
CA MET A 277 7.27 21.09 2.07
C MET A 277 7.02 21.23 3.57
N THR A 278 5.89 21.80 3.97
CA THR A 278 5.50 21.94 5.38
C THR A 278 5.35 20.57 6.06
N ALA A 279 4.70 19.62 5.40
CA ALA A 279 4.60 18.25 5.90
C ALA A 279 5.99 17.61 5.97
N ALA A 280 6.81 17.71 4.92
CA ALA A 280 8.13 17.11 4.87
C ALA A 280 9.08 17.64 5.96
N GLU A 281 9.06 18.94 6.24
CA GLU A 281 9.83 19.55 7.34
C GLU A 281 9.34 19.06 8.72
N THR A 282 8.03 18.82 8.87
CA THR A 282 7.44 18.31 10.11
C THR A 282 7.98 16.92 10.44
N TYR A 283 8.13 16.08 9.43
CA TYR A 283 8.55 14.67 9.58
C TYR A 283 10.02 14.42 9.21
N GLY A 284 10.78 15.46 8.85
CA GLY A 284 12.22 15.38 8.59
C GLY A 284 12.61 14.71 7.27
N VAL A 285 11.70 14.66 6.27
CA VAL A 285 11.92 14.01 4.97
C VAL A 285 12.17 14.99 3.81
N GLN A 286 12.30 16.28 4.07
CA GLN A 286 12.42 17.34 3.06
C GLN A 286 13.59 17.16 2.09
N GLU A 287 14.71 16.57 2.54
CA GLU A 287 15.89 16.35 1.71
C GLU A 287 15.71 15.17 0.71
N SER A 288 14.69 14.36 0.93
CA SER A 288 14.38 13.20 0.08
C SER A 288 13.29 13.48 -0.95
N LEU A 289 12.65 14.66 -0.91
CA LEU A 289 11.59 15.00 -1.85
C LEU A 289 12.09 15.09 -3.29
N ILE A 290 11.28 14.56 -4.20
CA ILE A 290 11.44 14.75 -5.64
C ILE A 290 10.57 15.94 -6.05
N LYS A 291 11.22 16.94 -6.65
CA LYS A 291 10.50 18.11 -7.16
C LYS A 291 9.69 17.71 -8.39
N PRO A 292 8.39 18.03 -8.48
CA PRO A 292 7.64 17.91 -9.72
C PRO A 292 8.29 18.68 -10.88
N ASP A 293 8.18 18.16 -12.11
CA ASP A 293 8.74 18.76 -13.33
C ASP A 293 8.05 20.09 -13.73
#